data_144eec36865029fc2524c4c778cf4d30
#
_entry.id   144eec36865029fc2524c4c778cf4d30
#
_cell.length_a   1.000
_cell.length_b   1.000
_cell.length_c   1.000
_cell.angle_alpha   90.00
_cell.angle_beta   90.00
_cell.angle_gamma   90.00
#
_symmetry.space_group_name_H-M   'P 1'
#
loop_
_entity.id
_entity.type
_entity.pdbx_description
1 polymer ?
#
loop_
_entity_poly.entity_id
_entity_poly.type
_entity_poly.pdbx_seq_one_letter_code
_entity_poly.pdbx_strand_id
1 'polypeptide(L)'
;MEENKHFTVDWTNCRLCPRECGADRTRGFGACKVGNTITAARAALHMWEEPCISGDEGSGAIFFSGCNLGCVYCQNREIALGHSGRTITQDRLCEIYMELQEKKANNINLVTAGHYLPIVIESIKRARKSGLTIPIVYNSSGYEKVEAIEALDGIVDIFLPDFKYISSEMAARYSNAPDYPEVAKRALAQMVKQTGDAKFDERDMMKRGVIVRHLILPGHIKESKEAIRYLYETYGDQVYISIMNQYTPMPGIEKRFKNLGRTITQKEYDEVVDYAIDLGVENGFIQEGETAKESFIPQFDDTGL
;
A
#
# COMPACT_ATOMS: atom_id res chain seq x y z
N MET A 1 5.91 -30.43 -1.74
CA MET A 1 5.22 -29.55 -0.76
C MET A 1 6.30 -29.17 0.25
N GLU A 2 7.00 -28.04 0.01
CA GLU A 2 7.95 -27.50 0.99
C GLU A 2 7.17 -27.02 2.21
N GLU A 3 7.61 -27.46 3.40
CA GLU A 3 7.07 -26.98 4.67
C GLU A 3 7.14 -25.46 4.69
N ASN A 4 5.98 -24.80 4.77
CA ASN A 4 5.85 -23.37 4.94
C ASN A 4 6.72 -22.94 6.14
N LYS A 5 7.90 -22.38 5.88
CA LYS A 5 8.74 -21.76 6.91
C LYS A 5 7.86 -20.75 7.65
N HIS A 6 7.61 -20.98 8.95
CA HIS A 6 6.93 -20.02 9.79
C HIS A 6 7.72 -18.71 9.76
N PHE A 7 7.14 -17.67 9.16
CA PHE A 7 7.71 -16.34 9.20
C PHE A 7 7.54 -15.78 10.62
N THR A 8 8.62 -15.73 11.37
CA THR A 8 8.63 -15.29 12.76
C THR A 8 9.42 -14.00 12.91
N VAL A 9 9.04 -13.20 13.90
CA VAL A 9 9.67 -11.93 14.24
C VAL A 9 9.99 -11.93 15.74
N ASP A 10 11.20 -11.53 16.07
CA ASP A 10 11.55 -11.21 17.46
C ASP A 10 10.98 -9.83 17.81
N TRP A 11 9.87 -9.83 18.54
CA TRP A 11 9.20 -8.62 18.96
C TRP A 11 9.97 -7.84 20.02
N THR A 12 10.94 -8.48 20.71
CA THR A 12 11.80 -7.81 21.71
C THR A 12 12.98 -7.08 21.07
N ASN A 13 13.27 -7.39 19.78
CA ASN A 13 14.32 -6.75 18.99
C ASN A 13 13.86 -6.66 17.51
N CYS A 14 12.83 -5.86 17.25
CA CYS A 14 12.12 -5.85 15.97
C CYS A 14 12.99 -5.38 14.79
N ARG A 15 13.16 -6.27 13.81
CA ARG A 15 13.84 -6.03 12.53
C ARG A 15 12.98 -6.41 11.33
N LEU A 16 11.67 -6.36 11.49
CA LEU A 16 10.68 -6.80 10.50
C LEU A 16 10.75 -6.00 9.18
N CYS A 17 10.96 -4.72 9.25
CA CYS A 17 10.96 -3.81 8.10
C CYS A 17 12.35 -3.19 7.87
N PRO A 18 12.59 -2.47 6.75
CA PRO A 18 13.89 -1.86 6.42
C PRO A 18 14.39 -0.86 7.47
N ARG A 19 13.53 -0.34 8.35
CA ARG A 19 13.96 0.52 9.47
C ARG A 19 14.85 -0.21 10.47
N GLU A 20 14.73 -1.52 10.62
CA GLU A 20 15.52 -2.35 11.55
C GLU A 20 15.74 -1.70 12.92
N CYS A 21 14.68 -1.10 13.46
CA CYS A 21 14.78 -0.19 14.60
C CYS A 21 15.20 -0.87 15.91
N GLY A 22 15.20 -2.21 15.99
CA GLY A 22 15.59 -2.96 17.18
C GLY A 22 14.69 -2.74 18.42
N ALA A 23 13.51 -2.16 18.23
CA ALA A 23 12.62 -1.82 19.34
C ALA A 23 12.03 -3.08 19.98
N ASP A 24 11.91 -3.06 21.32
CA ASP A 24 11.07 -4.01 22.07
C ASP A 24 9.60 -3.59 21.94
N ARG A 25 8.91 -4.19 20.96
CA ARG A 25 7.50 -3.91 20.68
C ARG A 25 6.54 -4.62 21.61
N THR A 26 7.02 -5.45 22.52
CA THR A 26 6.21 -6.06 23.59
C THR A 26 5.95 -5.09 24.75
N ARG A 27 6.82 -4.08 24.89
CA ARG A 27 6.78 -3.08 25.98
C ARG A 27 6.61 -1.65 25.49
N GLY A 28 6.79 -1.42 24.20
CA GLY A 28 6.75 -0.08 23.62
C GLY A 28 6.43 -0.10 22.14
N PHE A 29 6.82 0.95 21.44
CA PHE A 29 6.51 1.13 20.02
C PHE A 29 7.79 1.11 19.17
N GLY A 30 7.68 0.53 17.98
CA GLY A 30 8.72 0.60 16.98
C GLY A 30 8.77 1.96 16.25
N ALA A 31 9.67 2.08 15.28
CA ALA A 31 9.69 3.22 14.35
C ALA A 31 8.33 3.41 13.64
N CYS A 32 7.57 2.34 13.48
CA CYS A 32 6.21 2.32 12.93
C CYS A 32 5.13 2.89 13.87
N LYS A 33 5.46 3.32 15.08
CA LYS A 33 4.59 3.95 16.09
C LYS A 33 3.56 3.01 16.74
N VAL A 34 3.74 1.70 16.61
CA VAL A 34 2.85 0.68 17.22
C VAL A 34 3.63 -0.44 17.89
N GLY A 35 2.96 -1.14 18.80
CA GLY A 35 3.45 -2.33 19.48
C GLY A 35 3.30 -3.62 18.67
N ASN A 36 3.29 -4.77 19.34
CA ASN A 36 3.14 -6.09 18.71
C ASN A 36 1.68 -6.57 18.61
N THR A 37 0.72 -5.81 19.11
CA THR A 37 -0.73 -6.09 19.00
C THR A 37 -1.33 -5.34 17.82
N ILE A 38 -2.26 -5.99 17.10
CA ILE A 38 -2.90 -5.36 15.94
C ILE A 38 -3.71 -4.16 16.39
N THR A 39 -3.47 -3.03 15.76
CA THR A 39 -4.30 -1.84 15.87
C THR A 39 -4.81 -1.47 14.48
N ALA A 40 -6.12 -1.36 14.33
CA ALA A 40 -6.78 -0.95 13.10
C ALA A 40 -7.70 0.24 13.38
N ALA A 41 -7.95 1.06 12.38
CA ALA A 41 -8.72 2.28 12.50
C ALA A 41 -10.06 2.23 11.74
N ARG A 42 -10.20 1.27 10.82
CA ARG A 42 -11.43 1.05 10.05
C ARG A 42 -11.39 -0.27 9.30
N ALA A 43 -12.54 -0.92 9.15
CA ALA A 43 -12.75 -2.05 8.25
C ALA A 43 -14.11 -1.89 7.55
N ALA A 44 -14.11 -1.58 6.25
CA ALA A 44 -15.35 -1.31 5.50
C ALA A 44 -15.13 -1.48 4.00
N LEU A 45 -16.23 -1.53 3.24
CA LEU A 45 -16.17 -1.42 1.78
C LEU A 45 -15.63 -0.04 1.40
N HIS A 46 -14.65 -0.03 0.50
CA HIS A 46 -14.00 1.17 -0.04
C HIS A 46 -14.12 1.15 -1.57
N MET A 47 -14.68 2.24 -2.11
CA MET A 47 -15.09 2.32 -3.52
C MET A 47 -14.06 3.00 -4.42
N TRP A 48 -12.92 3.43 -3.84
CA TRP A 48 -12.01 4.37 -4.47
C TRP A 48 -10.59 3.83 -4.72
N GLU A 49 -10.43 2.50 -4.72
CA GLU A 49 -9.22 1.88 -5.26
C GLU A 49 -9.32 1.80 -6.80
N GLU A 50 -8.31 1.29 -7.46
CA GLU A 50 -8.32 1.08 -8.91
C GLU A 50 -9.57 0.31 -9.36
N PRO A 51 -10.11 0.60 -10.57
CA PRO A 51 -11.38 0.00 -11.02
C PRO A 51 -11.44 -1.52 -10.92
N CYS A 52 -10.35 -2.20 -11.25
CA CYS A 52 -10.27 -3.67 -11.17
C CYS A 52 -10.11 -4.22 -9.73
N ILE A 53 -9.96 -3.33 -8.74
CA ILE A 53 -9.90 -3.68 -7.30
C ILE A 53 -11.23 -3.39 -6.63
N SER A 54 -11.78 -2.19 -6.79
CA SER A 54 -13.06 -1.81 -6.17
C SER A 54 -14.27 -2.33 -6.93
N GLY A 55 -14.31 -2.19 -8.25
CA GLY A 55 -15.52 -2.47 -9.02
C GLY A 55 -16.74 -1.72 -8.45
N ASP A 56 -17.92 -2.26 -8.69
CA ASP A 56 -19.17 -1.70 -8.20
C ASP A 56 -19.49 -2.10 -6.74
N GLU A 57 -18.95 -3.23 -6.27
CA GLU A 57 -19.21 -3.77 -4.92
C GLU A 57 -18.26 -3.23 -3.86
N GLY A 58 -17.12 -2.70 -4.27
CA GLY A 58 -16.07 -2.17 -3.38
C GLY A 58 -15.02 -3.18 -2.94
N SER A 59 -13.90 -2.65 -2.50
CA SER A 59 -12.79 -3.36 -1.88
C SER A 59 -13.01 -3.44 -0.37
N GLY A 60 -12.85 -4.60 0.24
CA GLY A 60 -12.94 -4.80 1.69
C GLY A 60 -11.70 -4.27 2.40
N ALA A 61 -11.59 -2.95 2.54
CA ALA A 61 -10.40 -2.30 3.05
C ALA A 61 -10.31 -2.32 4.57
N ILE A 62 -9.15 -2.75 5.09
CA ILE A 62 -8.81 -2.71 6.51
C ILE A 62 -7.60 -1.79 6.67
N PHE A 63 -7.81 -0.66 7.34
CA PHE A 63 -6.79 0.35 7.58
C PHE A 63 -6.08 0.08 8.91
N PHE A 64 -4.83 -0.36 8.83
CA PHE A 64 -4.01 -0.61 10.01
C PHE A 64 -3.33 0.67 10.51
N SER A 65 -3.27 0.83 11.82
CA SER A 65 -2.58 1.95 12.46
C SER A 65 -1.08 1.71 12.50
N GLY A 66 -0.31 2.79 12.37
CA GLY A 66 1.13 2.78 12.26
C GLY A 66 1.63 2.75 10.82
N CYS A 67 2.88 3.19 10.61
CA CYS A 67 3.54 3.14 9.31
C CYS A 67 5.06 3.16 9.48
N ASN A 68 5.76 2.30 8.74
CA ASN A 68 7.22 2.24 8.76
C ASN A 68 7.89 3.33 7.93
N LEU A 69 7.17 4.01 7.03
CA LEU A 69 7.73 5.04 6.15
C LEU A 69 7.57 6.47 6.70
N GLY A 70 6.34 6.87 7.09
CA GLY A 70 6.10 8.15 7.75
C GLY A 70 6.28 9.37 6.85
N CYS A 71 5.75 9.34 5.63
CA CYS A 71 5.82 10.45 4.67
C CYS A 71 5.25 11.76 5.25
N VAL A 72 5.91 12.89 5.02
CA VAL A 72 5.47 14.22 5.52
C VAL A 72 4.15 14.68 4.94
N TYR A 73 3.76 14.15 3.78
CA TYR A 73 2.53 14.46 3.06
C TYR A 73 1.47 13.35 3.15
N CYS A 74 1.59 12.45 4.13
CA CYS A 74 0.66 11.33 4.26
C CYS A 74 -0.76 11.83 4.53
N GLN A 75 -1.70 11.47 3.65
CA GLN A 75 -3.12 11.79 3.83
C GLN A 75 -3.72 11.04 5.04
N ASN A 76 -3.25 9.81 5.28
CA ASN A 76 -3.64 8.97 6.40
C ASN A 76 -2.77 9.24 7.66
N ARG A 77 -2.37 10.50 7.88
CA ARG A 77 -1.38 10.87 8.89
C ARG A 77 -1.76 10.44 10.31
N GLU A 78 -3.03 10.57 10.68
CA GLU A 78 -3.50 10.22 12.03
C GLU A 78 -3.27 8.76 12.35
N ILE A 79 -3.67 7.86 11.43
CA ILE A 79 -3.44 6.43 11.60
C ILE A 79 -1.96 6.06 11.40
N ALA A 80 -1.27 6.68 10.45
CA ALA A 80 0.15 6.43 10.20
C ALA A 80 1.05 6.78 11.40
N LEU A 81 0.65 7.75 12.23
CA LEU A 81 1.33 8.11 13.48
C LEU A 81 0.87 7.28 14.69
N GLY A 82 -0.08 6.37 14.51
CA GLY A 82 -0.63 5.56 15.60
C GLY A 82 -1.53 6.33 16.57
N HIS A 83 -2.07 7.48 16.14
CA HIS A 83 -2.93 8.32 16.99
C HIS A 83 -4.40 7.89 16.97
N SER A 84 -4.81 7.12 15.98
CA SER A 84 -6.18 6.62 15.80
C SER A 84 -6.20 5.11 15.63
N GLY A 85 -7.33 4.50 15.97
CA GLY A 85 -7.58 3.07 15.87
C GLY A 85 -7.60 2.38 17.23
N ARG A 86 -8.19 1.19 17.23
CA ARG A 86 -8.31 0.33 18.41
C ARG A 86 -7.58 -0.99 18.24
N THR A 87 -7.13 -1.53 19.34
CA THR A 87 -6.54 -2.88 19.37
C THR A 87 -7.63 -3.92 19.12
N ILE A 88 -7.37 -4.83 18.20
CA ILE A 88 -8.21 -5.98 17.91
C ILE A 88 -7.43 -7.29 18.10
N THR A 89 -8.14 -8.36 18.40
CA THR A 89 -7.55 -9.69 18.49
C THR A 89 -7.35 -10.30 17.10
N GLN A 90 -6.53 -11.32 17.01
CA GLN A 90 -6.37 -12.09 15.79
C GLN A 90 -7.69 -12.79 15.36
N ASP A 91 -8.50 -13.24 16.34
CA ASP A 91 -9.80 -13.82 16.06
C ASP A 91 -10.75 -12.79 15.45
N ARG A 92 -10.79 -11.58 16.04
CA ARG A 92 -11.59 -10.48 15.47
C ARG A 92 -11.16 -10.12 14.05
N LEU A 93 -9.87 -10.12 13.76
CA LEU A 93 -9.38 -9.88 12.39
C LEU A 93 -9.88 -10.96 11.41
N CYS A 94 -9.91 -12.23 11.82
CA CYS A 94 -10.49 -13.32 11.01
C CYS A 94 -11.99 -13.09 10.77
N GLU A 95 -12.74 -12.69 11.80
CA GLU A 95 -14.17 -12.37 11.68
C GLU A 95 -14.41 -11.23 10.71
N ILE A 96 -13.60 -10.14 10.78
CA ILE A 96 -13.67 -9.01 9.87
C ILE A 96 -13.49 -9.45 8.40
N TYR A 97 -12.55 -10.34 8.10
CA TYR A 97 -12.40 -10.87 6.75
C TYR A 97 -13.68 -11.57 6.26
N MET A 98 -14.29 -12.39 7.10
CA MET A 98 -15.53 -13.09 6.76
C MET A 98 -16.71 -12.13 6.59
N GLU A 99 -16.86 -11.15 7.49
CA GLU A 99 -17.90 -10.11 7.38
C GLU A 99 -17.79 -9.29 6.09
N LEU A 100 -16.56 -8.94 5.67
CA LEU A 100 -16.32 -8.22 4.42
C LEU A 100 -16.68 -9.10 3.20
N GLN A 101 -16.33 -10.38 3.24
CA GLN A 101 -16.76 -11.34 2.20
C GLN A 101 -18.28 -11.46 2.15
N GLU A 102 -18.97 -11.57 3.29
CA GLU A 102 -20.44 -11.61 3.37
C GLU A 102 -21.09 -10.34 2.80
N LYS A 103 -20.44 -9.17 2.97
CA LYS A 103 -20.84 -7.90 2.36
C LYS A 103 -20.52 -7.83 0.86
N LYS A 104 -20.04 -8.94 0.25
CA LYS A 104 -19.69 -9.05 -1.18
C LYS A 104 -18.53 -8.18 -1.62
N ALA A 105 -17.58 -7.88 -0.72
CA ALA A 105 -16.34 -7.24 -1.13
C ALA A 105 -15.64 -8.03 -2.25
N ASN A 106 -15.09 -7.35 -3.24
CA ASN A 106 -14.35 -8.00 -4.33
C ASN A 106 -13.05 -8.66 -3.86
N ASN A 107 -12.50 -8.19 -2.75
CA ASN A 107 -11.25 -8.66 -2.15
C ASN A 107 -11.17 -8.22 -0.68
N ILE A 108 -10.15 -8.70 0.04
CA ILE A 108 -9.71 -8.15 1.33
C ILE A 108 -8.47 -7.30 1.07
N ASN A 109 -8.55 -6.00 1.30
CA ASN A 109 -7.47 -5.05 1.07
C ASN A 109 -6.81 -4.64 2.38
N LEU A 110 -5.56 -5.05 2.56
CA LEU A 110 -4.76 -4.85 3.77
C LEU A 110 -3.94 -3.57 3.63
N VAL A 111 -4.48 -2.44 4.07
CA VAL A 111 -3.85 -1.12 3.93
C VAL A 111 -2.80 -0.91 5.02
N THR A 112 -1.53 -0.90 4.63
CA THR A 112 -0.37 -0.68 5.52
C THR A 112 -0.22 -1.74 6.62
N ALA A 113 -0.34 -3.03 6.26
CA ALA A 113 -0.29 -4.15 7.22
C ALA A 113 1.12 -4.65 7.56
N GLY A 114 2.18 -4.18 6.87
CA GLY A 114 3.53 -4.78 6.89
C GLY A 114 4.17 -4.91 8.28
N HIS A 115 3.85 -4.01 9.18
CA HIS A 115 4.40 -4.04 10.55
C HIS A 115 3.67 -5.01 11.50
N TYR A 116 2.61 -5.70 11.02
CA TYR A 116 1.90 -6.79 11.71
C TYR A 116 1.98 -8.12 10.95
N LEU A 117 2.86 -8.23 9.97
CA LEU A 117 2.88 -9.29 8.97
C LEU A 117 2.74 -10.72 9.53
N PRO A 118 3.47 -11.17 10.58
CA PRO A 118 3.33 -12.53 11.11
C PRO A 118 1.89 -12.84 11.57
N ILE A 119 1.24 -11.86 12.22
CA ILE A 119 -0.12 -12.03 12.73
C ILE A 119 -1.12 -12.05 11.58
N VAL A 120 -0.92 -11.15 10.59
CA VAL A 120 -1.77 -11.06 9.39
C VAL A 120 -1.71 -12.34 8.57
N ILE A 121 -0.52 -12.90 8.33
CA ILE A 121 -0.35 -14.18 7.62
C ILE A 121 -1.15 -15.29 8.31
N GLU A 122 -1.00 -15.42 9.61
CA GLU A 122 -1.71 -16.45 10.38
C GLU A 122 -3.23 -16.24 10.38
N SER A 123 -3.69 -14.98 10.45
CA SER A 123 -5.11 -14.64 10.37
C SER A 123 -5.71 -15.02 9.02
N ILE A 124 -5.00 -14.75 7.91
CA ILE A 124 -5.46 -15.13 6.56
C ILE A 124 -5.52 -16.65 6.43
N LYS A 125 -4.49 -17.37 6.87
CA LYS A 125 -4.48 -18.86 6.84
C LYS A 125 -5.68 -19.44 7.59
N ARG A 126 -6.01 -18.88 8.76
CA ARG A 126 -7.18 -19.31 9.55
C ARG A 126 -8.49 -18.98 8.85
N ALA A 127 -8.65 -17.77 8.33
CA ALA A 127 -9.84 -17.35 7.58
C ALA A 127 -10.05 -18.22 6.31
N ARG A 128 -8.97 -18.53 5.57
CA ARG A 128 -9.02 -19.46 4.42
C ARG A 128 -9.56 -20.84 4.81
N LYS A 129 -9.13 -21.38 5.95
CA LYS A 129 -9.67 -22.65 6.50
C LYS A 129 -11.15 -22.54 6.89
N SER A 130 -11.61 -21.35 7.23
CA SER A 130 -13.00 -21.06 7.61
C SER A 130 -13.90 -20.65 6.42
N GLY A 131 -13.36 -20.67 5.17
CA GLY A 131 -14.16 -20.40 3.97
C GLY A 131 -13.95 -19.03 3.34
N LEU A 132 -12.88 -18.29 3.66
CA LEU A 132 -12.51 -17.08 2.93
C LEU A 132 -12.00 -17.48 1.53
N THR A 133 -12.66 -16.99 0.48
CA THR A 133 -12.38 -17.33 -0.93
C THR A 133 -11.96 -16.16 -1.80
N ILE A 134 -12.33 -14.92 -1.41
CA ILE A 134 -12.00 -13.72 -2.18
C ILE A 134 -10.50 -13.40 -2.11
N PRO A 135 -9.94 -12.71 -3.13
CA PRO A 135 -8.52 -12.37 -3.18
C PRO A 135 -8.07 -11.53 -1.99
N ILE A 136 -6.78 -11.65 -1.64
CA ILE A 136 -6.11 -10.79 -0.65
C ILE A 136 -5.27 -9.78 -1.41
N VAL A 137 -5.50 -8.50 -1.18
CA VAL A 137 -4.72 -7.36 -1.67
C VAL A 137 -3.79 -6.87 -0.58
N TYR A 138 -2.50 -6.75 -0.88
CA TYR A 138 -1.50 -6.18 0.01
C TYR A 138 -1.14 -4.76 -0.46
N ASN A 139 -1.75 -3.76 0.18
CA ASN A 139 -1.61 -2.35 -0.14
C ASN A 139 -0.55 -1.73 0.76
N SER A 140 0.60 -1.41 0.20
CA SER A 140 1.76 -0.99 0.97
C SER A 140 2.49 0.22 0.37
N SER A 141 3.36 0.81 1.16
CA SER A 141 4.23 1.90 0.69
C SER A 141 5.38 1.44 -0.22
N GLY A 142 5.52 0.15 -0.48
CA GLY A 142 6.67 -0.43 -1.19
C GLY A 142 7.96 -0.51 -0.35
N TYR A 143 7.96 0.02 0.87
CA TYR A 143 9.14 0.02 1.75
C TYR A 143 9.18 -1.25 2.61
N GLU A 144 9.44 -2.39 1.94
CA GLU A 144 9.37 -3.72 2.51
C GLU A 144 10.70 -4.48 2.30
N LYS A 145 11.03 -5.39 3.21
CA LYS A 145 12.12 -6.35 3.01
C LYS A 145 11.70 -7.45 2.05
N VAL A 146 12.64 -7.97 1.26
CA VAL A 146 12.39 -9.09 0.34
C VAL A 146 11.84 -10.30 1.08
N GLU A 147 12.40 -10.64 2.23
CA GLU A 147 12.00 -11.79 3.05
C GLU A 147 10.56 -11.65 3.58
N ALA A 148 10.13 -10.39 3.82
CA ALA A 148 8.75 -10.11 4.22
C ALA A 148 7.77 -10.33 3.07
N ILE A 149 8.16 -9.96 1.83
CA ILE A 149 7.37 -10.22 0.63
C ILE A 149 7.36 -11.72 0.30
N GLU A 150 8.50 -12.41 0.40
CA GLU A 150 8.57 -13.87 0.22
C GLU A 150 7.64 -14.63 1.16
N ALA A 151 7.50 -14.16 2.41
CA ALA A 151 6.58 -14.77 3.39
C ALA A 151 5.09 -14.65 3.00
N LEU A 152 4.76 -13.75 2.06
CA LEU A 152 3.41 -13.56 1.52
C LEU A 152 3.10 -14.45 0.30
N ASP A 153 4.05 -15.25 -0.16
CA ASP A 153 3.81 -16.17 -1.30
C ASP A 153 2.73 -17.20 -0.95
N GLY A 154 1.73 -17.33 -1.84
CA GLY A 154 0.55 -18.17 -1.62
C GLY A 154 -0.42 -17.64 -0.53
N ILE A 155 -0.17 -16.48 0.05
CA ILE A 155 -1.04 -15.80 1.04
C ILE A 155 -1.73 -14.60 0.40
N VAL A 156 -0.96 -13.76 -0.30
CA VAL A 156 -1.44 -12.58 -1.01
C VAL A 156 -1.58 -12.90 -2.50
N ASP A 157 -2.68 -12.46 -3.07
CA ASP A 157 -3.01 -12.66 -4.47
C ASP A 157 -2.63 -11.45 -5.33
N ILE A 158 -2.82 -10.24 -4.79
CA ILE A 158 -2.59 -8.98 -5.49
C ILE A 158 -1.70 -8.08 -4.64
N PHE A 159 -0.62 -7.58 -5.22
CA PHE A 159 0.19 -6.54 -4.61
C PHE A 159 -0.19 -5.18 -5.19
N LEU A 160 -0.40 -4.21 -4.28
CA LEU A 160 -0.74 -2.82 -4.60
C LEU A 160 0.29 -1.88 -3.93
N PRO A 161 1.57 -1.96 -4.33
CA PRO A 161 2.61 -1.11 -3.75
C PRO A 161 2.57 0.29 -4.35
N ASP A 162 2.90 1.29 -3.52
CA ASP A 162 3.33 2.57 -4.04
C ASP A 162 4.81 2.50 -4.47
N PHE A 163 5.16 3.13 -5.59
CA PHE A 163 6.53 3.46 -5.96
C PHE A 163 6.71 4.98 -5.89
N LYS A 164 7.07 5.47 -4.68
CA LYS A 164 6.96 6.90 -4.33
C LYS A 164 8.11 7.75 -4.87
N TYR A 165 9.32 7.21 -4.90
CA TYR A 165 10.53 7.93 -5.25
C TYR A 165 11.50 7.05 -6.04
N ILE A 166 12.14 7.64 -7.06
CA ILE A 166 13.30 7.06 -7.74
C ILE A 166 14.60 7.67 -7.21
N SER A 167 14.53 8.86 -6.59
CA SER A 167 15.65 9.61 -6.03
C SER A 167 15.77 9.39 -4.52
N SER A 168 16.98 9.03 -4.07
CA SER A 168 17.32 8.91 -2.64
C SER A 168 17.21 10.25 -1.90
N GLU A 169 17.47 11.38 -2.60
CA GLU A 169 17.35 12.72 -2.02
C GLU A 169 15.89 13.04 -1.66
N MET A 170 14.96 12.80 -2.58
CA MET A 170 13.53 13.01 -2.33
C MET A 170 13.00 12.06 -1.24
N ALA A 171 13.41 10.81 -1.28
CA ALA A 171 13.04 9.81 -0.27
C ALA A 171 13.54 10.20 1.13
N ALA A 172 14.78 10.69 1.25
CA ALA A 172 15.32 11.23 2.49
C ALA A 172 14.54 12.47 2.95
N ARG A 173 14.26 13.38 2.03
CA ARG A 173 13.61 14.66 2.30
C ARG A 173 12.17 14.53 2.78
N TYR A 174 11.39 13.64 2.15
CA TYR A 174 9.94 13.55 2.39
C TYR A 174 9.52 12.34 3.22
N SER A 175 10.37 11.33 3.37
CA SER A 175 10.05 10.12 4.13
C SER A 175 11.16 9.65 5.07
N ASN A 176 12.26 10.44 5.20
CA ASN A 176 13.42 10.07 6.01
C ASN A 176 13.89 8.62 5.73
N ALA A 177 13.93 8.24 4.45
CA ALA A 177 14.26 6.90 3.97
C ALA A 177 15.15 7.00 2.71
N PRO A 178 16.43 7.41 2.82
CA PRO A 178 17.31 7.58 1.66
C PRO A 178 17.52 6.29 0.86
N ASP A 179 17.33 5.14 1.48
CA ASP A 179 17.42 3.79 0.91
C ASP A 179 16.11 3.32 0.22
N TYR A 180 15.03 4.13 0.27
CA TYR A 180 13.71 3.76 -0.26
C TYR A 180 13.78 3.26 -1.72
N PRO A 181 14.45 3.94 -2.68
CA PRO A 181 14.44 3.49 -4.06
C PRO A 181 14.97 2.06 -4.24
N GLU A 182 16.09 1.75 -3.59
CA GLU A 182 16.71 0.44 -3.69
C GLU A 182 15.91 -0.65 -2.96
N VAL A 183 15.31 -0.30 -1.84
CA VAL A 183 14.42 -1.20 -1.09
C VAL A 183 13.15 -1.49 -1.90
N ALA A 184 12.49 -0.45 -2.42
CA ALA A 184 11.25 -0.58 -3.18
C ALA A 184 11.46 -1.36 -4.49
N LYS A 185 12.56 -1.15 -5.21
CA LYS A 185 12.91 -1.91 -6.40
C LYS A 185 13.03 -3.41 -6.12
N ARG A 186 13.73 -3.77 -5.04
CA ARG A 186 13.90 -5.18 -4.65
C ARG A 186 12.59 -5.82 -4.18
N ALA A 187 11.81 -5.10 -3.40
CA ALA A 187 10.51 -5.56 -2.95
C ALA A 187 9.56 -5.78 -4.13
N LEU A 188 9.51 -4.82 -5.07
CA LEU A 188 8.67 -4.92 -6.26
C LEU A 188 9.09 -6.08 -7.16
N ALA A 189 10.39 -6.28 -7.39
CA ALA A 189 10.90 -7.43 -8.15
C ALA A 189 10.45 -8.77 -7.55
N GLN A 190 10.44 -8.89 -6.21
CA GLN A 190 9.94 -10.08 -5.55
C GLN A 190 8.41 -10.23 -5.67
N MET A 191 7.64 -9.13 -5.58
CA MET A 191 6.19 -9.15 -5.78
C MET A 191 5.83 -9.66 -7.19
N VAL A 192 6.48 -9.11 -8.23
CA VAL A 192 6.26 -9.53 -9.62
C VAL A 192 6.67 -10.99 -9.82
N LYS A 193 7.82 -11.40 -9.29
CA LYS A 193 8.32 -12.78 -9.39
C LYS A 193 7.33 -13.80 -8.85
N GLN A 194 6.67 -13.52 -7.73
CA GLN A 194 5.79 -14.49 -7.07
C GLN A 194 4.33 -14.43 -7.56
N THR A 195 3.88 -13.32 -8.15
CA THR A 195 2.54 -13.24 -8.74
C THR A 195 2.51 -13.67 -10.21
N GLY A 196 3.58 -13.37 -10.97
CA GLY A 196 3.57 -13.50 -12.43
C GLY A 196 2.61 -12.52 -13.09
N ASP A 197 2.15 -12.86 -14.28
CA ASP A 197 1.26 -12.01 -15.07
C ASP A 197 -0.09 -11.79 -14.39
N ALA A 198 -0.68 -10.62 -14.64
CA ALA A 198 -1.99 -10.26 -14.11
C ALA A 198 -3.09 -11.19 -14.61
N LYS A 199 -4.02 -11.56 -13.72
CA LYS A 199 -5.19 -12.38 -14.02
C LYS A 199 -6.45 -11.69 -13.56
N PHE A 200 -7.48 -11.73 -14.39
CA PHE A 200 -8.77 -11.12 -14.15
C PHE A 200 -9.88 -12.17 -14.20
N ASP A 201 -11.00 -11.90 -13.57
CA ASP A 201 -12.24 -12.68 -13.75
C ASP A 201 -13.06 -12.11 -14.92
N GLU A 202 -14.24 -12.73 -15.17
CA GLU A 202 -15.17 -12.36 -16.24
C GLU A 202 -15.79 -10.95 -16.09
N ARG A 203 -15.59 -10.32 -14.92
CA ARG A 203 -16.04 -8.95 -14.62
C ARG A 203 -14.89 -7.94 -14.66
N ASP A 204 -13.75 -8.31 -15.25
CA ASP A 204 -12.51 -7.53 -15.26
C ASP A 204 -11.96 -7.19 -13.85
N MET A 205 -12.35 -7.97 -12.83
CA MET A 205 -11.80 -7.82 -11.50
C MET A 205 -10.48 -8.59 -11.38
N MET A 206 -9.44 -7.93 -10.90
CA MET A 206 -8.13 -8.56 -10.73
C MET A 206 -8.19 -9.68 -9.68
N LYS A 207 -7.63 -10.83 -10.01
CA LYS A 207 -7.52 -12.00 -9.11
C LYS A 207 -6.09 -12.26 -8.71
N ARG A 208 -5.12 -11.82 -9.48
CA ARG A 208 -3.69 -12.00 -9.20
C ARG A 208 -2.89 -10.96 -9.99
N GLY A 209 -1.82 -10.47 -9.44
CA GLY A 209 -0.91 -9.57 -10.14
C GLY A 209 -0.35 -8.43 -9.29
N VAL A 210 0.22 -7.45 -9.96
CA VAL A 210 0.81 -6.26 -9.33
C VAL A 210 0.28 -5.00 -10.01
N ILE A 211 -0.22 -4.07 -9.19
CA ILE A 211 -0.53 -2.71 -9.62
C ILE A 211 0.39 -1.76 -8.84
N VAL A 212 1.26 -1.07 -9.54
CA VAL A 212 2.19 -0.10 -8.94
C VAL A 212 1.60 1.28 -9.00
N ARG A 213 1.39 1.90 -7.83
CA ARG A 213 0.85 3.26 -7.74
C ARG A 213 1.97 4.30 -7.66
N HIS A 214 1.84 5.36 -8.44
CA HIS A 214 2.73 6.51 -8.38
C HIS A 214 1.94 7.80 -8.19
N LEU A 215 2.10 8.43 -7.01
CA LEU A 215 1.51 9.75 -6.71
C LEU A 215 2.43 10.86 -7.19
N ILE A 216 1.93 11.67 -8.12
CA ILE A 216 2.68 12.83 -8.62
C ILE A 216 2.72 13.91 -7.53
N LEU A 217 3.92 14.37 -7.17
CA LEU A 217 4.11 15.46 -6.23
C LEU A 217 4.31 16.79 -6.98
N PRO A 218 3.70 17.90 -6.50
CA PRO A 218 3.79 19.21 -7.17
C PRO A 218 5.24 19.67 -7.34
N GLY A 219 5.60 20.06 -8.57
CA GLY A 219 6.94 20.52 -8.92
C GLY A 219 7.99 19.40 -9.05
N HIS A 220 7.58 18.12 -9.07
CA HIS A 220 8.49 16.98 -9.16
C HIS A 220 8.20 16.08 -10.38
N ILE A 221 7.80 16.70 -11.51
CA ILE A 221 7.40 15.99 -12.74
C ILE A 221 8.53 15.12 -13.31
N LYS A 222 9.78 15.62 -13.26
CA LYS A 222 10.94 14.85 -13.71
C LYS A 222 11.09 13.55 -12.93
N GLU A 223 10.94 13.60 -11.63
CA GLU A 223 10.96 12.42 -10.74
C GLU A 223 9.89 11.40 -11.12
N SER A 224 8.65 11.87 -11.37
CA SER A 224 7.55 11.02 -11.80
C SER A 224 7.82 10.36 -13.15
N LYS A 225 8.34 11.10 -14.13
CA LYS A 225 8.72 10.54 -15.43
C LYS A 225 9.82 9.47 -15.30
N GLU A 226 10.82 9.71 -14.46
CA GLU A 226 11.89 8.74 -14.22
C GLU A 226 11.39 7.49 -13.50
N ALA A 227 10.46 7.64 -12.55
CA ALA A 227 9.83 6.52 -11.87
C ALA A 227 9.00 5.65 -12.84
N ILE A 228 8.15 6.27 -13.67
CA ILE A 228 7.34 5.57 -14.68
C ILE A 228 8.24 4.89 -15.71
N ARG A 229 9.27 5.58 -16.20
CA ARG A 229 10.24 4.98 -17.12
C ARG A 229 10.89 3.72 -16.52
N TYR A 230 11.38 3.81 -15.27
CA TYR A 230 11.95 2.65 -14.59
C TYR A 230 10.97 1.49 -14.51
N LEU A 231 9.73 1.75 -14.12
CA LEU A 231 8.70 0.71 -14.00
C LEU A 231 8.43 0.03 -15.35
N TYR A 232 8.22 0.82 -16.39
CA TYR A 232 7.92 0.29 -17.72
C TYR A 232 9.11 -0.42 -18.37
N GLU A 233 10.31 0.19 -18.35
CA GLU A 233 11.52 -0.44 -18.92
C GLU A 233 11.91 -1.74 -18.19
N THR A 234 11.55 -1.88 -16.90
CA THR A 234 11.90 -3.06 -16.11
C THR A 234 10.86 -4.17 -16.22
N TYR A 235 9.57 -3.83 -16.23
CA TYR A 235 8.49 -4.82 -16.09
C TYR A 235 7.55 -4.87 -17.30
N GLY A 236 7.54 -3.84 -18.17
CA GLY A 236 6.61 -3.78 -19.30
C GLY A 236 5.18 -4.02 -18.87
N ASP A 237 4.50 -4.94 -19.55
CA ASP A 237 3.10 -5.29 -19.33
C ASP A 237 2.85 -6.29 -18.18
N GLN A 238 3.91 -6.71 -17.47
CA GLN A 238 3.76 -7.59 -16.30
C GLN A 238 3.13 -6.88 -15.10
N VAL A 239 3.17 -5.56 -15.06
CA VAL A 239 2.55 -4.75 -14.01
C VAL A 239 1.60 -3.72 -14.60
N TYR A 240 0.59 -3.35 -13.82
CA TYR A 240 -0.24 -2.18 -14.10
C TYR A 240 0.37 -0.96 -13.40
N ILE A 241 0.39 0.20 -14.06
CA ILE A 241 0.90 1.45 -13.50
C ILE A 241 -0.27 2.40 -13.25
N SER A 242 -0.53 2.73 -11.98
CA SER A 242 -1.57 3.69 -11.59
C SER A 242 -0.94 5.07 -11.34
N ILE A 243 -1.25 6.04 -12.21
CA ILE A 243 -0.74 7.42 -12.13
C ILE A 243 -1.76 8.28 -11.40
N MET A 244 -1.42 8.69 -10.16
CA MET A 244 -2.35 9.38 -9.27
C MET A 244 -2.12 10.88 -9.22
N ASN A 245 -3.21 11.66 -9.31
CA ASN A 245 -3.22 13.13 -9.20
C ASN A 245 -3.75 13.63 -7.85
N GLN A 246 -4.18 12.75 -6.95
CA GLN A 246 -4.92 13.07 -5.73
C GLN A 246 -4.05 13.60 -4.58
N TYR A 247 -2.95 14.29 -4.89
CA TYR A 247 -2.15 14.95 -3.88
C TYR A 247 -2.90 16.12 -3.24
N THR A 248 -3.06 16.08 -1.92
CA THR A 248 -3.65 17.17 -1.12
C THR A 248 -2.61 17.72 -0.15
N PRO A 249 -2.36 19.04 -0.13
CA PRO A 249 -1.43 19.64 0.80
C PRO A 249 -1.85 19.44 2.26
N MET A 250 -0.91 18.98 3.09
CA MET A 250 -1.12 18.92 4.53
C MET A 250 -1.05 20.34 5.14
N PRO A 251 -1.91 20.67 6.12
CA PRO A 251 -1.88 21.97 6.76
C PRO A 251 -0.48 22.37 7.25
N GLY A 252 0.01 23.51 6.81
CA GLY A 252 1.31 24.07 7.23
C GLY A 252 2.54 23.43 6.57
N ILE A 253 2.36 22.49 5.64
CA ILE A 253 3.48 21.83 4.95
C ILE A 253 4.33 22.81 4.13
N GLU A 254 3.72 23.87 3.62
CA GLU A 254 4.37 24.92 2.82
C GLU A 254 5.47 25.66 3.58
N LYS A 255 5.39 25.71 4.91
CA LYS A 255 6.40 26.36 5.76
C LYS A 255 7.74 25.63 5.70
N ARG A 256 7.72 24.33 5.49
CA ARG A 256 8.91 23.47 5.39
C ARG A 256 9.23 23.06 3.96
N PHE A 257 8.20 22.82 3.16
CA PHE A 257 8.29 22.30 1.80
C PHE A 257 7.39 23.12 0.86
N LYS A 258 7.91 24.25 0.37
CA LYS A 258 7.14 25.22 -0.40
C LYS A 258 6.36 24.60 -1.57
N ASN A 259 7.01 23.68 -2.30
CA ASN A 259 6.39 23.03 -3.46
C ASN A 259 5.17 22.18 -3.07
N LEU A 260 5.18 21.60 -1.87
CA LEU A 260 4.09 20.74 -1.37
C LEU A 260 2.90 21.54 -0.79
N GLY A 261 2.96 22.88 -0.80
CA GLY A 261 1.88 23.75 -0.31
C GLY A 261 0.72 23.96 -1.30
N ARG A 262 0.70 23.25 -2.44
CA ARG A 262 -0.35 23.30 -3.46
C ARG A 262 -0.67 21.92 -4.01
N THR A 263 -1.80 21.77 -4.65
CA THR A 263 -2.11 20.59 -5.47
C THR A 263 -1.26 20.61 -6.76
N ILE A 264 -1.21 19.49 -7.47
CA ILE A 264 -0.66 19.46 -8.83
C ILE A 264 -1.59 20.25 -9.76
N THR A 265 -1.04 20.84 -10.80
CA THR A 265 -1.81 21.47 -11.87
C THR A 265 -2.19 20.42 -12.92
N GLN A 266 -3.28 20.69 -13.67
CA GLN A 266 -3.66 19.84 -14.79
C GLN A 266 -2.50 19.65 -15.77
N LYS A 267 -1.79 20.74 -16.09
CA LYS A 267 -0.61 20.69 -16.96
C LYS A 267 0.49 19.76 -16.45
N GLU A 268 0.77 19.76 -15.14
CA GLU A 268 1.76 18.85 -14.54
C GLU A 268 1.30 17.40 -14.64
N TYR A 269 0.01 17.16 -14.46
CA TYR A 269 -0.58 15.82 -14.61
C TYR A 269 -0.50 15.33 -16.04
N ASP A 270 -1.02 16.13 -16.98
CA ASP A 270 -1.03 15.79 -18.41
C ASP A 270 0.39 15.52 -18.91
N GLU A 271 1.39 16.31 -18.50
CA GLU A 271 2.77 16.13 -18.91
C GLU A 271 3.35 14.77 -18.47
N VAL A 272 2.91 14.21 -17.34
CA VAL A 272 3.32 12.87 -16.89
C VAL A 272 2.54 11.78 -17.62
N VAL A 273 1.24 11.97 -17.83
CA VAL A 273 0.39 11.01 -18.55
C VAL A 273 0.82 10.90 -20.02
N ASP A 274 1.00 12.04 -20.71
CA ASP A 274 1.50 12.08 -22.10
C ASP A 274 2.85 11.36 -22.22
N TYR A 275 3.76 11.59 -21.24
CA TYR A 275 5.04 10.88 -21.22
C TYR A 275 4.87 9.37 -21.07
N ALA A 276 3.94 8.89 -20.23
CA ALA A 276 3.67 7.47 -20.06
C ALA A 276 3.11 6.85 -21.36
N ILE A 277 2.23 7.57 -22.05
CA ILE A 277 1.66 7.17 -23.36
C ILE A 277 2.77 7.12 -24.42
N ASP A 278 3.59 8.16 -24.53
CA ASP A 278 4.71 8.21 -25.47
C ASP A 278 5.76 7.11 -25.24
N LEU A 279 5.91 6.70 -23.98
CA LEU A 279 6.78 5.58 -23.61
C LEU A 279 6.20 4.22 -24.01
N GLY A 280 4.88 4.11 -24.24
CA GLY A 280 4.17 2.91 -24.64
C GLY A 280 3.50 2.14 -23.49
N VAL A 281 3.19 2.81 -22.38
CA VAL A 281 2.44 2.19 -21.27
C VAL A 281 1.00 1.94 -21.70
N GLU A 282 0.62 0.67 -21.87
CA GLU A 282 -0.75 0.24 -22.21
C GLU A 282 -1.51 -0.22 -20.95
N ASN A 283 -0.85 -0.94 -20.05
CA ASN A 283 -1.41 -1.41 -18.79
C ASN A 283 -1.32 -0.32 -17.72
N GLY A 284 -2.26 0.62 -17.72
CA GLY A 284 -2.24 1.75 -16.81
C GLY A 284 -3.61 2.24 -16.38
N PHE A 285 -3.64 2.86 -15.20
CA PHE A 285 -4.79 3.61 -14.71
C PHE A 285 -4.40 5.07 -14.59
N ILE A 286 -5.26 5.94 -15.14
CA ILE A 286 -5.16 7.39 -15.01
C ILE A 286 -6.40 7.90 -14.28
N GLN A 287 -6.24 8.96 -13.51
CA GLN A 287 -7.35 9.59 -12.80
C GLN A 287 -7.89 10.76 -13.63
N GLU A 288 -9.13 10.65 -14.09
CA GLU A 288 -9.80 11.71 -14.84
C GLU A 288 -10.53 12.68 -13.89
N GLY A 289 -10.57 13.97 -14.29
CA GLY A 289 -11.34 15.00 -13.60
C GLY A 289 -10.75 15.52 -12.29
N GLU A 290 -11.62 16.11 -11.46
CA GLU A 290 -11.24 16.81 -10.21
C GLU A 290 -11.13 15.84 -9.00
N THR A 291 -10.51 14.69 -9.16
CA THR A 291 -10.38 13.68 -8.10
C THR A 291 -9.65 14.22 -6.86
N ALA A 292 -8.85 15.26 -6.99
CA ALA A 292 -8.20 15.95 -5.87
C ALA A 292 -9.16 16.75 -4.97
N LYS A 293 -10.43 16.95 -5.39
CA LYS A 293 -11.44 17.70 -4.61
C LYS A 293 -12.31 16.83 -3.73
N GLU A 294 -12.44 15.55 -4.05
CA GLU A 294 -13.16 14.61 -3.20
C GLU A 294 -12.20 13.98 -2.19
N SER A 295 -12.58 13.98 -0.93
CA SER A 295 -11.80 13.29 0.10
C SER A 295 -12.03 11.80 -0.02
N PHE A 296 -11.15 11.09 -0.74
CA PHE A 296 -11.12 9.63 -0.77
C PHE A 296 -10.59 9.03 0.55
N ILE A 297 -10.26 9.88 1.51
CA ILE A 297 -9.81 9.46 2.83
C ILE A 297 -11.06 9.16 3.66
N PRO A 298 -11.28 7.90 4.07
CA PRO A 298 -12.41 7.57 4.93
C PRO A 298 -12.22 8.17 6.32
N GLN A 299 -13.31 8.38 7.02
CA GLN A 299 -13.23 8.70 8.45
C GLN A 299 -12.70 7.50 9.23
N PHE A 300 -11.68 7.71 10.05
CA PHE A 300 -11.10 6.68 10.91
C PHE A 300 -11.81 6.68 12.27
N ASP A 301 -12.99 6.08 12.29
CA ASP A 301 -13.99 6.11 13.36
C ASP A 301 -14.26 4.74 13.99
N ASP A 302 -13.32 3.82 13.81
CA ASP A 302 -13.39 2.43 14.26
C ASP A 302 -14.53 1.60 13.64
N THR A 303 -15.17 2.09 12.55
CA THR A 303 -16.22 1.35 11.84
C THR A 303 -15.74 -0.05 11.46
N GLY A 304 -16.51 -1.09 11.82
CA GLY A 304 -16.28 -2.48 11.46
C GLY A 304 -15.22 -3.22 12.27
N LEU A 305 -14.67 -2.58 13.33
CA LEU A 305 -13.64 -3.20 14.17
C LEU A 305 -14.17 -3.94 15.39
#